data_530ff7dfad9c540e7f2244f9c815a755
#
_entry.id   530ff7dfad9c540e7f2244f9c815a755
#
_cell.length_a   1.000
_cell.length_b   1.000
_cell.length_c   1.000
_cell.angle_alpha   90.00
_cell.angle_beta   90.00
_cell.angle_gamma   90.00
#
_symmetry.space_group_name_H-M   'P 1'
#
loop_
_entity.id
_entity.type
_entity.pdbx_description
1 polymer ?
#
loop_
_entity_poly.entity_id
_entity_poly.type
_entity_poly.pdbx_seq_one_letter_code
_entity_poly.pdbx_strand_id
1 'polypeptide(L)'
;MITFGGAKRSDINHFWKHEGARTDNSRYLVRNVKGSLFDSSAVDNQNQEATMDIEYAGSVAPEARVKMYRVKSGVPTIMNLVNAYATALDDNQASALSCSWGLGTNRYYQILNQRRVISPKYLQVLNLILAQAALQGVSNFVASGDNGALNYTVVGVSGSRVLLDRSTDDADPFATSPWVTSVGGTTLPFSSQFKPAGRNLGTVTVNKERSWGTDYDWPVLQAHPSLFAKMPELLPSIGIGGGGGFSHLYATPDYQKGVPGINTFRARQYFSQLNQPIYNQPLLSGTDGGRNYPDVAANADPNTGYMVYQHAKAGDSWISSGGTSIVAPQFAAVTALINSQENSTRMGFWNPQIYQLADQSDSPFTPLNDSDNNSNLYYTGQSNTVYNQASGLGTINFAKLAGSYR
;
A
#
# COMPACT_ATOMS: atom_id res chain seq x y z
N MET A 1 2.53 -4.41 13.93
CA MET A 1 3.24 -4.49 12.63
C MET A 1 3.47 -5.94 12.28
N ILE A 2 3.03 -6.37 11.14
CA ILE A 2 3.32 -7.70 10.57
C ILE A 2 4.43 -7.52 9.54
N THR A 3 5.60 -8.15 9.73
CA THR A 3 6.75 -7.90 8.86
C THR A 3 7.69 -9.10 8.71
N PHE A 4 8.45 -9.08 7.62
CA PHE A 4 9.55 -9.97 7.32
C PHE A 4 10.85 -9.17 7.40
N GLY A 5 11.76 -9.58 8.26
CA GLY A 5 13.00 -8.86 8.51
C GLY A 5 13.01 -8.08 9.82
N GLY A 6 14.12 -7.43 10.10
CA GLY A 6 14.38 -6.75 11.36
C GLY A 6 14.59 -5.25 11.20
N ALA A 7 14.38 -4.50 12.29
CA ALA A 7 14.75 -3.11 12.41
C ALA A 7 15.68 -2.94 13.63
N LYS A 8 16.73 -2.15 13.49
CA LYS A 8 17.65 -1.87 14.59
C LYS A 8 17.04 -0.85 15.54
N ARG A 9 17.06 -1.17 16.83
CA ARG A 9 16.56 -0.26 17.87
C ARG A 9 17.30 1.08 17.90
N SER A 10 18.61 1.09 17.60
CA SER A 10 19.39 2.32 17.49
C SER A 10 18.82 3.27 16.45
N ASP A 11 18.47 2.75 15.29
CA ASP A 11 17.99 3.53 14.15
C ASP A 11 16.59 4.07 14.44
N ILE A 12 15.71 3.21 14.95
CA ILE A 12 14.37 3.60 15.39
C ILE A 12 14.43 4.71 16.46
N ASN A 13 15.29 4.57 17.48
CA ASN A 13 15.42 5.58 18.52
C ASN A 13 16.03 6.89 17.98
N HIS A 14 16.96 6.82 17.01
CA HIS A 14 17.51 8.00 16.37
C HIS A 14 16.43 8.76 15.60
N PHE A 15 15.66 8.06 14.78
CA PHE A 15 14.54 8.61 14.02
C PHE A 15 13.49 9.23 14.95
N TRP A 16 13.00 8.47 15.94
CA TRP A 16 11.98 8.95 16.87
C TRP A 16 12.43 10.16 17.68
N LYS A 17 13.70 10.21 18.08
CA LYS A 17 14.28 11.38 18.74
C LYS A 17 14.28 12.60 17.81
N HIS A 18 14.64 12.41 16.54
CA HIS A 18 14.61 13.47 15.53
C HIS A 18 13.19 14.02 15.36
N GLU A 19 12.19 13.16 15.33
CA GLU A 19 10.77 13.50 15.19
C GLU A 19 10.10 13.97 16.51
N GLY A 20 10.85 14.09 17.59
CA GLY A 20 10.32 14.50 18.90
C GLY A 20 9.46 13.45 19.60
N ALA A 21 9.51 12.20 19.14
CA ALA A 21 8.78 11.10 19.74
C ALA A 21 9.57 10.44 20.89
N ARG A 22 8.86 9.83 21.84
CA ARG A 22 9.46 9.16 22.99
C ARG A 22 10.31 7.96 22.56
N THR A 23 11.50 7.77 23.15
CA THR A 23 12.49 6.76 22.78
C THR A 23 12.75 5.71 23.86
N ASP A 24 11.84 5.51 24.82
CA ASP A 24 12.07 4.49 25.85
C ASP A 24 11.97 3.06 25.27
N ASN A 25 12.73 2.15 25.90
CA ASN A 25 12.85 0.77 25.42
C ASN A 25 11.54 -0.04 25.49
N SER A 26 10.53 0.42 26.23
CA SER A 26 9.23 -0.25 26.32
C SER A 26 8.31 0.04 25.14
N ARG A 27 8.62 1.04 24.33
CA ARG A 27 7.80 1.42 23.17
C ARG A 27 7.97 0.49 21.98
N TYR A 28 9.20 0.08 21.66
CA TYR A 28 9.47 -0.81 20.55
C TYR A 28 9.68 -2.23 21.03
N LEU A 29 8.71 -3.09 20.72
CA LEU A 29 8.69 -4.49 21.12
C LEU A 29 8.82 -5.39 19.89
N VAL A 30 9.52 -6.50 20.04
CA VAL A 30 9.68 -7.51 18.98
C VAL A 30 9.19 -8.85 19.48
N ARG A 31 8.25 -9.46 18.73
CA ARG A 31 7.87 -10.86 18.88
C ARG A 31 8.29 -11.64 17.64
N ASN A 32 9.19 -12.58 17.82
CA ASN A 32 9.54 -13.51 16.74
C ASN A 32 8.41 -14.52 16.54
N VAL A 33 7.95 -14.63 15.31
CA VAL A 33 6.97 -15.62 14.91
C VAL A 33 7.72 -16.79 14.28
N LYS A 34 7.40 -18.02 14.69
CA LYS A 34 7.99 -19.22 14.11
C LYS A 34 7.62 -19.26 12.62
N GLY A 35 8.63 -19.23 11.76
CA GLY A 35 8.47 -19.41 10.33
C GLY A 35 8.25 -20.87 9.96
N SER A 36 7.97 -21.13 8.72
CA SER A 36 8.05 -22.44 8.10
C SER A 36 9.53 -22.85 7.91
N LEU A 37 9.76 -24.00 7.31
CA LEU A 37 11.01 -24.75 7.09
C LEU A 37 12.31 -23.98 6.71
N PHE A 38 12.25 -22.64 6.52
CA PHE A 38 13.38 -21.79 6.13
C PHE A 38 13.68 -20.73 7.20
N ASP A 39 13.74 -21.13 8.47
CA ASP A 39 14.18 -20.24 9.55
C ASP A 39 15.68 -19.95 9.35
N SER A 40 16.01 -18.81 8.74
CA SER A 40 17.39 -18.42 8.54
C SER A 40 17.83 -17.41 9.59
N SER A 41 18.99 -17.65 10.19
CA SER A 41 19.70 -16.69 11.04
C SER A 41 20.11 -15.39 10.31
N ALA A 42 20.04 -15.40 8.96
CA ALA A 42 20.32 -14.22 8.11
C ALA A 42 19.29 -13.09 8.23
N VAL A 43 18.17 -13.33 8.91
CA VAL A 43 17.04 -12.38 9.03
C VAL A 43 17.22 -11.35 10.16
N ASP A 44 18.30 -11.41 10.91
CA ASP A 44 18.69 -10.30 11.80
C ASP A 44 19.25 -9.10 11.01
N ASN A 45 19.35 -9.21 9.69
CA ASN A 45 19.71 -8.12 8.83
C ASN A 45 18.62 -7.06 8.82
N GLN A 46 19.04 -5.84 9.07
CA GLN A 46 18.20 -4.65 8.93
C GLN A 46 17.51 -4.64 7.57
N ASN A 47 16.19 -4.56 7.60
CA ASN A 47 15.36 -4.44 6.43
C ASN A 47 14.79 -3.02 6.38
N GLN A 48 14.94 -2.33 5.24
CA GLN A 48 14.47 -0.96 5.07
C GLN A 48 12.97 -0.86 5.28
N GLU A 49 12.19 -1.81 4.75
CA GLU A 49 10.74 -1.87 4.92
C GLU A 49 10.34 -1.92 6.40
N ALA A 50 10.89 -2.88 7.17
CA ALA A 50 10.59 -3.02 8.58
C ALA A 50 11.02 -1.80 9.40
N THR A 51 12.13 -1.15 9.01
CA THR A 51 12.62 0.07 9.66
C THR A 51 11.66 1.23 9.43
N MET A 52 11.31 1.49 8.17
CA MET A 52 10.36 2.52 7.74
C MET A 52 9.00 2.37 8.46
N ASP A 53 8.46 1.17 8.47
CA ASP A 53 7.18 0.86 9.10
C ASP A 53 7.16 1.27 10.58
N ILE A 54 8.22 0.92 11.33
CA ILE A 54 8.31 1.20 12.76
C ILE A 54 8.58 2.69 13.02
N GLU A 55 9.44 3.31 12.22
CA GLU A 55 9.77 4.74 12.33
C GLU A 55 8.50 5.58 12.23
N TYR A 56 7.70 5.35 11.18
CA TYR A 56 6.50 6.15 10.93
C TYR A 56 5.33 5.79 11.84
N ALA A 57 5.15 4.52 12.21
CA ALA A 57 4.13 4.18 13.20
C ALA A 57 4.39 4.88 14.54
N GLY A 58 5.64 4.90 14.99
CA GLY A 58 5.98 5.45 16.30
C GLY A 58 6.13 6.97 16.31
N SER A 59 6.41 7.63 15.18
CA SER A 59 6.44 9.10 15.13
C SER A 59 5.04 9.69 15.03
N VAL A 60 4.13 9.07 14.26
CA VAL A 60 2.72 9.50 14.17
C VAL A 60 1.99 9.30 15.51
N ALA A 61 2.28 8.23 16.24
CA ALA A 61 1.72 7.99 17.57
C ALA A 61 2.85 7.97 18.64
N PRO A 62 3.34 9.16 19.08
CA PRO A 62 4.60 9.30 19.82
C PRO A 62 4.60 8.65 21.21
N GLU A 63 3.45 8.35 21.78
CA GLU A 63 3.31 7.66 23.07
C GLU A 63 2.89 6.18 22.95
N ALA A 64 2.46 5.75 21.76
CA ALA A 64 1.99 4.40 21.55
C ALA A 64 3.15 3.37 21.60
N ARG A 65 2.83 2.17 22.04
CA ARG A 65 3.72 1.01 21.91
C ARG A 65 3.60 0.42 20.51
N VAL A 66 4.72 0.25 19.83
CA VAL A 66 4.81 -0.38 18.52
C VAL A 66 5.37 -1.77 18.68
N LYS A 67 4.57 -2.80 18.37
CA LYS A 67 4.98 -4.20 18.47
C LYS A 67 5.15 -4.79 17.08
N MET A 68 6.37 -5.23 16.78
CA MET A 68 6.72 -5.91 15.54
C MET A 68 6.56 -7.42 15.72
N TYR A 69 5.66 -8.02 14.96
CA TYR A 69 5.56 -9.47 14.79
C TYR A 69 6.45 -9.85 13.60
N ARG A 70 7.67 -10.24 13.95
CA ARG A 70 8.72 -10.54 12.97
C ARG A 70 8.69 -12.01 12.59
N VAL A 71 8.39 -12.27 11.32
CA VAL A 71 8.56 -13.60 10.76
C VAL A 71 10.04 -13.84 10.46
N LYS A 72 10.61 -14.85 11.08
CA LYS A 72 11.98 -15.31 10.77
C LYS A 72 11.94 -16.18 9.51
N SER A 73 12.03 -15.56 8.35
CA SER A 73 12.14 -16.27 7.07
C SER A 73 13.02 -15.46 6.13
N GLY A 74 13.97 -16.10 5.49
CA GLY A 74 14.84 -15.47 4.46
C GLY A 74 14.08 -15.05 3.21
N VAL A 75 12.87 -15.57 3.01
CA VAL A 75 11.97 -15.21 1.92
C VAL A 75 10.58 -15.02 2.49
N PRO A 76 9.91 -13.89 2.20
CA PRO A 76 8.50 -13.72 2.52
C PRO A 76 7.70 -14.87 1.90
N THR A 77 7.16 -15.74 2.73
CA THR A 77 6.29 -16.80 2.25
C THR A 77 4.87 -16.55 2.69
N ILE A 78 3.95 -16.81 1.79
CA ILE A 78 2.51 -16.74 2.02
C ILE A 78 2.12 -17.44 3.32
N MET A 79 2.67 -18.63 3.59
CA MET A 79 2.37 -19.41 4.82
C MET A 79 2.74 -18.67 6.10
N ASN A 80 3.80 -17.89 6.08
CA ASN A 80 4.29 -17.17 7.26
C ASN A 80 3.41 -15.97 7.61
N LEU A 81 2.72 -15.38 6.63
CA LEU A 81 1.78 -14.29 6.86
C LEU A 81 0.61 -14.74 7.74
N VAL A 82 0.02 -15.89 7.45
CA VAL A 82 -1.06 -16.49 8.27
C VAL A 82 -0.59 -16.68 9.71
N ASN A 83 0.61 -17.24 9.92
CA ASN A 83 1.16 -17.48 11.25
C ASN A 83 1.39 -16.15 12.01
N ALA A 84 1.85 -15.10 11.33
CA ALA A 84 2.08 -13.81 11.94
C ALA A 84 0.78 -13.15 12.41
N TYR A 85 -0.25 -13.17 11.57
CA TYR A 85 -1.57 -12.66 11.93
C TYR A 85 -2.20 -13.46 13.06
N ALA A 86 -2.20 -14.79 12.97
CA ALA A 86 -2.71 -15.66 14.04
C ALA A 86 -2.02 -15.38 15.38
N THR A 87 -0.68 -15.23 15.37
CA THR A 87 0.08 -14.89 16.57
C THR A 87 -0.28 -13.51 17.13
N ALA A 88 -0.49 -12.51 16.26
CA ALA A 88 -0.85 -11.17 16.71
C ALA A 88 -2.24 -11.11 17.33
N LEU A 89 -3.19 -11.86 16.77
CA LEU A 89 -4.57 -11.94 17.26
C LEU A 89 -4.68 -12.78 18.54
N ASP A 90 -3.89 -13.86 18.65
CA ASP A 90 -3.79 -14.67 19.87
C ASP A 90 -3.23 -13.85 21.04
N ASP A 91 -2.23 -13.00 20.79
CA ASP A 91 -1.73 -12.04 21.78
C ASP A 91 -2.79 -11.04 22.25
N ASN A 92 -3.72 -10.67 21.39
CA ASN A 92 -4.82 -9.73 21.62
C ASN A 92 -4.40 -8.44 22.35
N GLN A 93 -3.24 -7.87 21.98
CA GLN A 93 -2.66 -6.69 22.64
C GLN A 93 -2.72 -5.42 21.78
N ALA A 94 -2.97 -5.58 20.46
CA ALA A 94 -2.98 -4.47 19.53
C ALA A 94 -4.41 -4.01 19.24
N SER A 95 -4.63 -2.69 19.20
CA SER A 95 -5.87 -2.09 18.71
C SER A 95 -5.88 -1.90 17.19
N ALA A 96 -4.71 -1.86 16.59
CA ALA A 96 -4.52 -1.75 15.14
C ALA A 96 -3.35 -2.63 14.69
N LEU A 97 -3.47 -3.19 13.50
CA LEU A 97 -2.43 -3.92 12.79
C LEU A 97 -2.12 -3.23 11.47
N SER A 98 -0.88 -3.31 11.02
CA SER A 98 -0.50 -2.94 9.66
C SER A 98 0.39 -3.98 9.03
N CYS A 99 0.28 -4.13 7.73
CA CYS A 99 1.12 -5.00 6.91
C CYS A 99 1.41 -4.32 5.57
N SER A 100 2.69 -4.11 5.33
CA SER A 100 3.20 -3.53 4.08
C SER A 100 3.59 -4.58 3.05
N TRP A 101 3.39 -5.85 3.37
CA TRP A 101 3.76 -6.98 2.53
C TRP A 101 2.53 -7.54 1.81
N GLY A 102 2.66 -7.72 0.49
CA GLY A 102 1.64 -8.34 -0.34
C GLY A 102 1.85 -9.84 -0.55
N LEU A 103 0.85 -10.51 -1.09
CA LEU A 103 0.92 -11.90 -1.54
C LEU A 103 1.32 -12.01 -3.02
N GLY A 104 1.46 -10.89 -3.69
CA GLY A 104 1.63 -10.80 -5.13
C GLY A 104 0.28 -10.83 -5.85
N THR A 105 0.29 -11.17 -7.13
CA THR A 105 -0.92 -11.16 -7.95
C THR A 105 -1.79 -12.39 -7.73
N ASN A 106 -3.07 -12.29 -8.05
CA ASN A 106 -3.99 -13.42 -8.06
C ASN A 106 -3.50 -14.57 -8.97
N ARG A 107 -2.94 -14.22 -10.14
CA ARG A 107 -2.35 -15.21 -11.05
C ARG A 107 -1.18 -15.94 -10.43
N TYR A 108 -0.31 -15.23 -9.69
CA TYR A 108 0.80 -15.86 -8.96
C TYR A 108 0.27 -16.86 -7.91
N TYR A 109 -0.76 -16.46 -7.17
CA TYR A 109 -1.44 -17.35 -6.22
C TYR A 109 -1.98 -18.61 -6.91
N GLN A 110 -2.63 -18.46 -8.08
CA GLN A 110 -3.15 -19.60 -8.85
C GLN A 110 -2.03 -20.54 -9.29
N ILE A 111 -0.88 -20.02 -9.73
CA ILE A 111 0.29 -20.83 -10.11
C ILE A 111 0.82 -21.63 -8.91
N LEU A 112 0.96 -21.00 -7.74
CA LEU A 112 1.40 -21.68 -6.52
C LEU A 112 0.44 -22.80 -6.10
N ASN A 113 -0.87 -22.57 -6.27
CA ASN A 113 -1.90 -23.55 -5.99
C ASN A 113 -1.84 -24.74 -6.96
N GLN A 114 -1.76 -24.48 -8.26
CA GLN A 114 -1.63 -25.53 -9.30
C GLN A 114 -0.37 -26.37 -9.10
N ARG A 115 0.71 -25.75 -8.65
CA ARG A 115 1.97 -26.44 -8.31
C ARG A 115 1.96 -27.12 -6.94
N ARG A 116 0.84 -27.06 -6.20
CA ARG A 116 0.67 -27.61 -4.85
C ARG A 116 1.66 -27.06 -3.82
N VAL A 117 2.19 -25.85 -4.05
CA VAL A 117 3.05 -25.14 -3.09
C VAL A 117 2.21 -24.62 -1.92
N ILE A 118 0.97 -24.21 -2.20
CA ILE A 118 0.00 -23.76 -1.20
C ILE A 118 -1.31 -24.55 -1.34
N SER A 119 -2.05 -24.66 -0.24
CA SER A 119 -3.37 -25.27 -0.24
C SER A 119 -4.38 -24.42 -1.02
N PRO A 120 -5.32 -25.03 -1.78
CA PRO A 120 -6.47 -24.32 -2.35
C PRO A 120 -7.30 -23.55 -1.31
N LYS A 121 -7.26 -23.96 -0.04
CA LYS A 121 -7.98 -23.33 1.05
C LYS A 121 -7.20 -22.21 1.75
N TYR A 122 -5.98 -21.89 1.28
CA TYR A 122 -5.12 -20.91 1.95
C TYR A 122 -5.80 -19.54 2.13
N LEU A 123 -6.39 -18.98 1.07
CA LEU A 123 -7.09 -17.69 1.15
C LEU A 123 -8.34 -17.75 2.03
N GLN A 124 -9.03 -18.88 2.10
CA GLN A 124 -10.15 -19.07 3.03
C GLN A 124 -9.69 -18.99 4.48
N VAL A 125 -8.58 -19.68 4.82
CA VAL A 125 -7.98 -19.63 6.16
C VAL A 125 -7.51 -18.22 6.49
N LEU A 126 -6.81 -17.56 5.57
CA LEU A 126 -6.38 -16.17 5.76
C LEU A 126 -7.58 -15.25 6.02
N ASN A 127 -8.64 -15.33 5.22
CA ASN A 127 -9.83 -14.51 5.41
C ASN A 127 -10.55 -14.78 6.75
N LEU A 128 -10.56 -16.01 7.24
CA LEU A 128 -11.11 -16.30 8.57
C LEU A 128 -10.31 -15.61 9.68
N ILE A 129 -8.98 -15.59 9.56
CA ILE A 129 -8.10 -14.89 10.51
C ILE A 129 -8.31 -13.38 10.44
N LEU A 130 -8.44 -12.82 9.23
CA LEU A 130 -8.71 -11.39 9.05
C LEU A 130 -10.12 -11.01 9.56
N ALA A 131 -11.12 -11.86 9.36
CA ALA A 131 -12.45 -11.69 9.95
C ALA A 131 -12.41 -11.75 11.48
N GLN A 132 -11.57 -12.61 12.07
CA GLN A 132 -11.34 -12.64 13.50
C GLN A 132 -10.76 -11.30 14.00
N ALA A 133 -9.83 -10.67 13.26
CA ALA A 133 -9.33 -9.34 13.60
C ALA A 133 -10.48 -8.32 13.71
N ALA A 134 -11.38 -8.31 12.72
CA ALA A 134 -12.56 -7.44 12.72
C ALA A 134 -13.47 -7.71 13.93
N LEU A 135 -13.74 -8.97 14.25
CA LEU A 135 -14.57 -9.37 15.42
C LEU A 135 -13.93 -9.01 16.75
N GLN A 136 -12.59 -9.02 16.85
CA GLN A 136 -11.86 -8.58 18.04
C GLN A 136 -11.81 -7.04 18.15
N GLY A 137 -12.39 -6.31 17.19
CA GLY A 137 -12.34 -4.86 17.13
C GLY A 137 -10.93 -4.34 16.84
N VAL A 138 -10.14 -5.07 16.06
CA VAL A 138 -8.80 -4.68 15.62
C VAL A 138 -8.91 -4.07 14.22
N SER A 139 -8.42 -2.83 14.06
CA SER A 139 -8.29 -2.19 12.76
C SER A 139 -7.10 -2.80 12.03
N ASN A 140 -7.28 -3.23 10.78
CA ASN A 140 -6.23 -3.91 10.04
C ASN A 140 -5.97 -3.22 8.69
N PHE A 141 -4.78 -2.63 8.53
CA PHE A 141 -4.38 -1.87 7.35
C PHE A 141 -3.38 -2.66 6.51
N VAL A 142 -3.63 -2.72 5.21
CA VAL A 142 -2.79 -3.42 4.25
C VAL A 142 -2.46 -2.49 3.09
N ALA A 143 -1.18 -2.36 2.77
CA ALA A 143 -0.72 -1.61 1.60
C ALA A 143 -1.35 -2.17 0.32
N SER A 144 -1.85 -1.29 -0.57
CA SER A 144 -2.51 -1.71 -1.80
C SER A 144 -1.54 -2.16 -2.89
N GLY A 145 -0.25 -1.83 -2.75
CA GLY A 145 0.80 -2.13 -3.71
C GLY A 145 1.37 -0.88 -4.38
N ASP A 146 2.53 -1.04 -5.03
CA ASP A 146 3.35 0.06 -5.53
C ASP A 146 3.60 0.01 -7.05
N ASN A 147 2.98 -0.93 -7.74
CA ASN A 147 3.16 -1.14 -9.18
C ASN A 147 2.01 -0.56 -10.03
N GLY A 148 1.20 0.31 -9.45
CA GLY A 148 -0.03 0.79 -10.06
C GLY A 148 -1.15 -0.26 -10.06
N ALA A 149 -2.24 0.01 -10.76
CA ALA A 149 -3.40 -0.87 -10.84
C ALA A 149 -3.10 -2.19 -11.57
N LEU A 150 -2.29 -2.10 -12.62
CA LEU A 150 -1.93 -3.23 -13.46
C LEU A 150 -0.60 -3.82 -12.96
N ASN A 151 -0.69 -4.71 -12.01
CA ASN A 151 0.47 -5.38 -11.44
C ASN A 151 1.27 -6.16 -12.48
N TYR A 152 2.56 -6.35 -12.23
CA TYR A 152 3.40 -7.16 -13.12
C TYR A 152 2.98 -8.62 -13.10
N THR A 153 2.49 -9.10 -14.24
CA THR A 153 2.23 -10.52 -14.47
C THR A 153 3.39 -11.17 -15.22
N VAL A 154 3.97 -12.22 -14.69
CA VAL A 154 4.98 -13.01 -15.40
C VAL A 154 4.27 -13.81 -16.49
N VAL A 155 4.51 -13.47 -17.76
CA VAL A 155 3.91 -14.14 -18.91
C VAL A 155 4.85 -15.12 -19.60
N GLY A 156 6.14 -15.11 -19.27
CA GLY A 156 7.12 -16.03 -19.82
C GLY A 156 8.55 -15.75 -19.37
N VAL A 157 9.47 -16.56 -19.89
CA VAL A 157 10.91 -16.40 -19.72
C VAL A 157 11.57 -16.56 -21.07
N SER A 158 12.46 -15.64 -21.44
CA SER A 158 13.26 -15.70 -22.67
C SER A 158 14.74 -15.60 -22.32
N GLY A 159 15.44 -16.71 -22.37
CA GLY A 159 16.81 -16.82 -21.85
C GLY A 159 16.86 -16.54 -20.35
N SER A 160 17.66 -15.57 -19.92
CA SER A 160 17.74 -15.10 -18.52
C SER A 160 16.73 -14.00 -18.18
N ARG A 161 15.90 -13.54 -19.13
CA ARG A 161 14.97 -12.44 -18.94
C ARG A 161 13.58 -12.96 -18.60
N VAL A 162 12.99 -12.45 -17.52
CA VAL A 162 11.59 -12.65 -17.18
C VAL A 162 10.77 -11.66 -18.02
N LEU A 163 9.78 -12.18 -18.75
CA LEU A 163 8.84 -11.36 -19.51
C LEU A 163 7.68 -10.96 -18.59
N LEU A 164 7.51 -9.67 -18.43
CA LEU A 164 6.47 -9.07 -17.58
C LEU A 164 5.40 -8.41 -18.46
N ASP A 165 4.15 -8.52 -18.05
CA ASP A 165 3.00 -7.86 -18.67
C ASP A 165 2.25 -7.03 -17.63
N ARG A 166 1.82 -5.83 -18.04
CA ARG A 166 1.00 -4.90 -17.25
C ARG A 166 -0.24 -4.46 -18.03
N SER A 167 -0.67 -5.23 -19.01
CA SER A 167 -1.86 -4.91 -19.81
C SER A 167 -3.16 -5.42 -19.19
N THR A 168 -3.07 -6.24 -18.15
CA THR A 168 -4.23 -6.86 -17.50
C THR A 168 -4.27 -6.53 -16.02
N ASP A 169 -5.47 -6.30 -15.51
CA ASP A 169 -5.71 -6.15 -14.08
C ASP A 169 -5.46 -7.47 -13.33
N ASP A 170 -4.66 -7.42 -12.29
CA ASP A 170 -4.33 -8.58 -11.47
C ASP A 170 -4.04 -8.15 -10.03
N ALA A 171 -5.10 -7.99 -9.25
CA ALA A 171 -5.06 -7.49 -7.88
C ALA A 171 -4.42 -8.48 -6.90
N ASP A 172 -3.78 -7.95 -5.85
CA ASP A 172 -3.29 -8.76 -4.73
C ASP A 172 -4.46 -9.31 -3.91
N PRO A 173 -4.58 -10.64 -3.75
CA PRO A 173 -5.68 -11.25 -3.01
C PRO A 173 -5.69 -10.93 -1.51
N PHE A 174 -4.59 -10.46 -0.95
CA PHE A 174 -4.53 -10.03 0.44
C PHE A 174 -5.04 -8.58 0.61
N ALA A 175 -4.52 -7.65 -0.20
CA ALA A 175 -4.97 -6.26 -0.19
C ALA A 175 -6.45 -6.10 -0.56
N THR A 176 -7.00 -7.06 -1.31
CA THR A 176 -8.42 -7.10 -1.70
C THR A 176 -9.31 -7.94 -0.78
N SER A 177 -8.80 -8.47 0.33
CA SER A 177 -9.68 -9.13 1.31
C SER A 177 -10.77 -8.18 1.80
N PRO A 178 -12.04 -8.62 1.93
CA PRO A 178 -13.12 -7.79 2.46
C PRO A 178 -12.96 -7.43 3.95
N TRP A 179 -11.99 -8.01 4.65
CA TRP A 179 -11.74 -7.86 6.07
C TRP A 179 -10.51 -7.00 6.41
N VAL A 180 -9.94 -6.30 5.42
CA VAL A 180 -8.85 -5.35 5.61
C VAL A 180 -9.27 -3.96 5.11
N THR A 181 -8.69 -2.92 5.68
CA THR A 181 -8.69 -1.59 5.10
C THR A 181 -7.46 -1.48 4.20
N SER A 182 -7.68 -1.54 2.90
CA SER A 182 -6.63 -1.38 1.89
C SER A 182 -6.27 0.09 1.75
N VAL A 183 -4.99 0.41 1.90
CA VAL A 183 -4.52 1.80 1.85
C VAL A 183 -3.71 2.07 0.59
N GLY A 184 -4.16 3.03 -0.20
CA GLY A 184 -3.56 3.48 -1.45
C GLY A 184 -2.60 4.64 -1.28
N GLY A 185 -2.07 5.10 -2.41
CA GLY A 185 -1.09 6.17 -2.47
C GLY A 185 -1.59 7.45 -3.14
N THR A 186 -1.11 8.60 -2.65
CA THR A 186 -1.23 9.89 -3.33
C THR A 186 0.15 10.48 -3.61
N THR A 187 0.20 11.47 -4.49
CA THR A 187 1.34 12.33 -4.77
C THR A 187 0.98 13.75 -4.36
N LEU A 188 1.81 14.40 -3.54
CA LEU A 188 1.63 15.80 -3.17
C LEU A 188 2.11 16.73 -4.29
N PRO A 189 1.71 18.02 -4.30
CA PRO A 189 2.23 18.99 -5.26
C PRO A 189 3.75 19.12 -5.17
N PHE A 190 4.42 19.08 -6.34
CA PHE A 190 5.87 19.30 -6.43
C PHE A 190 6.28 19.80 -7.82
N SER A 191 7.51 20.33 -7.92
CA SER A 191 8.17 20.59 -9.18
C SER A 191 9.64 20.20 -9.06
N SER A 192 10.11 19.34 -9.94
CA SER A 192 11.47 18.84 -9.92
C SER A 192 12.02 18.57 -11.32
N GLN A 193 13.34 18.49 -11.43
CA GLN A 193 14.02 18.09 -12.64
C GLN A 193 13.94 16.58 -12.82
N PHE A 194 13.39 16.13 -13.94
CA PHE A 194 13.37 14.72 -14.30
C PHE A 194 14.74 14.29 -14.85
N LYS A 195 15.46 13.47 -14.09
CA LYS A 195 16.87 13.10 -14.40
C LYS A 195 17.09 11.58 -14.40
N PRO A 196 16.43 10.80 -15.26
CA PRO A 196 16.70 9.37 -15.36
C PRO A 196 18.17 9.12 -15.73
N ALA A 197 18.82 8.22 -15.01
CA ALA A 197 20.25 7.93 -15.17
C ALA A 197 21.15 9.17 -15.18
N GLY A 198 20.80 10.22 -14.43
CA GLY A 198 21.56 11.46 -14.31
C GLY A 198 21.42 12.45 -15.47
N ARG A 199 20.67 12.11 -16.53
CA ARG A 199 20.43 12.98 -17.69
C ARG A 199 19.18 13.83 -17.46
N ASN A 200 19.33 15.15 -17.42
CA ASN A 200 18.21 16.08 -17.32
C ASN A 200 17.38 16.10 -18.62
N LEU A 201 16.12 15.70 -18.55
CA LEU A 201 15.17 15.65 -19.67
C LEU A 201 14.08 16.73 -19.59
N GLY A 202 14.06 17.55 -18.54
CA GLY A 202 13.07 18.59 -18.35
C GLY A 202 12.56 18.69 -16.93
N THR A 203 11.58 19.56 -16.73
CA THR A 203 10.92 19.75 -15.43
C THR A 203 9.58 19.03 -15.44
N VAL A 204 9.29 18.30 -14.38
CA VAL A 204 7.99 17.69 -14.10
C VAL A 204 7.34 18.47 -12.97
N THR A 205 6.05 18.77 -13.11
CA THR A 205 5.29 19.53 -12.12
C THR A 205 3.92 18.87 -11.86
N VAL A 206 3.62 18.66 -10.60
CA VAL A 206 2.31 18.26 -10.10
C VAL A 206 1.76 19.43 -9.28
N ASN A 207 0.65 20.04 -9.73
CA ASN A 207 0.14 21.28 -9.16
C ASN A 207 -0.82 21.08 -7.98
N LYS A 208 -1.42 19.90 -7.85
CA LYS A 208 -2.36 19.55 -6.79
C LYS A 208 -2.19 18.09 -6.37
N GLU A 209 -2.60 17.76 -5.16
CA GLU A 209 -2.61 16.37 -4.71
C GLU A 209 -3.45 15.50 -5.66
N ARG A 210 -2.93 14.33 -5.97
CA ARG A 210 -3.51 13.38 -6.92
C ARG A 210 -3.25 11.94 -6.48
N SER A 211 -3.92 10.97 -7.08
CA SER A 211 -3.56 9.55 -6.93
C SER A 211 -2.10 9.34 -7.33
N TRP A 212 -1.42 8.46 -6.61
CA TRP A 212 -0.03 8.13 -6.90
C TRP A 212 0.06 7.27 -8.16
N GLY A 213 0.69 7.85 -9.17
CA GLY A 213 1.08 7.23 -10.41
C GLY A 213 2.03 8.14 -11.14
N THR A 214 3.15 7.60 -11.61
CA THR A 214 4.21 8.36 -12.28
C THR A 214 3.87 8.76 -13.73
N ASP A 215 2.59 8.74 -14.10
CA ASP A 215 2.12 9.23 -15.39
C ASP A 215 2.39 10.73 -15.62
N TYR A 216 2.69 11.49 -14.59
CA TYR A 216 3.19 12.85 -14.70
C TYR A 216 4.55 12.93 -15.42
N ASP A 217 5.29 11.83 -15.54
CA ASP A 217 6.51 11.71 -16.33
C ASP A 217 6.23 11.45 -17.81
N TRP A 218 5.01 11.03 -18.19
CA TRP A 218 4.67 10.62 -19.57
C TRP A 218 4.91 11.70 -20.62
N PRO A 219 4.61 13.00 -20.40
CA PRO A 219 4.94 14.04 -21.37
C PRO A 219 6.43 14.09 -21.72
N VAL A 220 7.30 13.89 -20.73
CA VAL A 220 8.76 13.85 -20.94
C VAL A 220 9.18 12.57 -21.65
N LEU A 221 8.58 11.42 -21.29
CA LEU A 221 8.81 10.14 -21.96
C LEU A 221 8.43 10.22 -23.44
N GLN A 222 7.28 10.80 -23.74
CA GLN A 222 6.78 10.99 -25.11
C GLN A 222 7.69 11.89 -25.94
N ALA A 223 8.29 12.92 -25.33
CA ALA A 223 9.26 13.79 -25.98
C ALA A 223 10.62 13.09 -26.27
N HIS A 224 10.91 11.98 -25.58
CA HIS A 224 12.18 11.26 -25.69
C HIS A 224 11.99 9.74 -25.91
N PRO A 225 11.19 9.27 -26.87
CA PRO A 225 10.83 7.86 -27.01
C PRO A 225 12.04 6.96 -27.30
N SER A 226 13.05 7.48 -28.02
CA SER A 226 14.27 6.71 -28.33
C SER A 226 15.15 6.42 -27.11
N LEU A 227 15.05 7.20 -26.04
CA LEU A 227 15.78 6.95 -24.79
C LEU A 227 15.26 5.67 -24.15
N PHE A 228 13.95 5.55 -24.01
CA PHE A 228 13.31 4.39 -23.36
C PHE A 228 13.37 3.13 -24.20
N ALA A 229 13.37 3.26 -25.54
CA ALA A 229 13.64 2.13 -26.42
C ALA A 229 15.05 1.56 -26.25
N LYS A 230 16.05 2.41 -25.88
CA LYS A 230 17.43 1.99 -25.64
C LYS A 230 17.70 1.58 -24.17
N MET A 231 16.87 2.03 -23.24
CA MET A 231 17.03 1.80 -21.79
C MET A 231 15.71 1.29 -21.18
N PRO A 232 15.20 0.12 -21.62
CA PRO A 232 13.92 -0.41 -21.13
C PRO A 232 13.96 -0.74 -19.63
N GLU A 233 15.15 -0.89 -19.04
CA GLU A 233 15.36 -1.09 -17.61
C GLU A 233 14.92 0.11 -16.74
N LEU A 234 14.72 1.28 -17.34
CA LEU A 234 14.17 2.44 -16.60
C LEU A 234 12.66 2.34 -16.37
N LEU A 235 11.92 1.58 -17.19
CA LEU A 235 10.46 1.46 -17.08
C LEU A 235 9.97 0.98 -15.70
N PRO A 236 10.59 -0.01 -15.05
CA PRO A 236 10.20 -0.39 -13.69
C PRO A 236 10.30 0.71 -12.65
N SER A 237 11.26 1.64 -12.80
CA SER A 237 11.47 2.74 -11.84
C SER A 237 10.58 3.97 -12.10
N ILE A 238 10.08 4.13 -13.33
CA ILE A 238 9.21 5.23 -13.73
C ILE A 238 7.76 4.80 -13.97
N GLY A 239 7.46 3.53 -13.81
CA GLY A 239 6.13 2.94 -13.94
C GLY A 239 5.62 2.46 -12.58
N ILE A 240 5.70 3.30 -11.54
CA ILE A 240 5.26 3.00 -10.18
C ILE A 240 4.01 3.81 -9.82
N GLY A 241 3.24 3.30 -8.88
CA GLY A 241 2.00 3.95 -8.44
C GLY A 241 1.22 3.08 -7.45
N GLY A 242 0.21 3.66 -6.81
CA GLY A 242 -0.63 2.96 -5.85
C GLY A 242 -1.45 1.84 -6.49
N GLY A 243 -1.50 0.67 -5.84
CA GLY A 243 -2.39 -0.41 -6.24
C GLY A 243 -3.86 0.00 -6.11
N GLY A 244 -4.71 -0.52 -7.01
CA GLY A 244 -6.13 -0.23 -6.99
C GLY A 244 -6.86 -0.94 -8.13
N GLY A 245 -8.18 -1.08 -7.99
CA GLY A 245 -9.02 -1.77 -8.97
C GLY A 245 -10.08 -2.65 -8.33
N PHE A 246 -10.25 -3.85 -8.87
CA PHE A 246 -11.29 -4.80 -8.48
C PHE A 246 -10.70 -6.16 -8.12
N SER A 247 -11.27 -6.82 -7.14
CA SER A 247 -10.97 -8.21 -6.88
C SER A 247 -11.84 -9.13 -7.73
N HIS A 248 -11.22 -10.05 -8.43
CA HIS A 248 -11.94 -11.14 -9.11
C HIS A 248 -12.12 -12.39 -8.21
N LEU A 249 -11.70 -12.30 -6.93
CA LEU A 249 -11.85 -13.39 -5.95
C LEU A 249 -12.97 -13.13 -4.94
N TYR A 250 -13.19 -11.87 -4.60
CA TYR A 250 -14.15 -11.49 -3.56
C TYR A 250 -15.24 -10.61 -4.17
N ALA A 251 -16.48 -10.96 -3.88
CA ALA A 251 -17.63 -10.15 -4.28
C ALA A 251 -17.59 -8.76 -3.62
N THR A 252 -18.26 -7.78 -4.21
CA THR A 252 -18.47 -6.47 -3.61
C THR A 252 -19.12 -6.62 -2.24
N PRO A 253 -18.43 -6.24 -1.14
CA PRO A 253 -18.97 -6.38 0.21
C PRO A 253 -20.12 -5.41 0.47
N ASP A 254 -20.97 -5.72 1.43
CA ASP A 254 -22.18 -4.95 1.72
C ASP A 254 -21.88 -3.48 2.05
N TYR A 255 -20.76 -3.20 2.72
CA TYR A 255 -20.37 -1.83 3.05
C TYR A 255 -19.99 -0.98 1.83
N GLN A 256 -19.72 -1.58 0.68
CA GLN A 256 -19.42 -0.86 -0.57
C GLN A 256 -20.67 -0.69 -1.46
N LYS A 257 -21.69 -1.53 -1.29
CA LYS A 257 -22.87 -1.51 -2.16
C LYS A 257 -23.61 -0.19 -2.09
N GLY A 258 -23.97 0.35 -3.26
CA GLY A 258 -24.72 1.60 -3.36
C GLY A 258 -23.89 2.88 -3.23
N VAL A 259 -22.60 2.78 -2.91
CA VAL A 259 -21.71 3.95 -2.80
C VAL A 259 -21.33 4.46 -4.21
N PRO A 260 -21.52 5.76 -4.51
CA PRO A 260 -21.20 6.32 -5.84
C PRO A 260 -19.72 6.12 -6.22
N GLY A 261 -19.47 5.48 -7.35
CA GLY A 261 -18.13 5.12 -7.86
C GLY A 261 -17.73 3.67 -7.62
N ILE A 262 -18.47 2.92 -6.81
CA ILE A 262 -18.27 1.48 -6.63
C ILE A 262 -18.78 0.73 -7.87
N ASN A 263 -18.01 -0.26 -8.32
CA ASN A 263 -18.28 -1.10 -9.50
C ASN A 263 -18.36 -0.33 -10.83
N THR A 264 -17.90 0.93 -10.85
CA THR A 264 -17.73 1.74 -12.06
C THR A 264 -16.31 2.28 -12.08
N PHE A 265 -15.77 2.54 -13.28
CA PHE A 265 -14.43 3.09 -13.38
C PHE A 265 -14.24 4.03 -14.57
N ARG A 266 -13.21 4.88 -14.45
CA ARG A 266 -12.52 5.55 -15.54
C ARG A 266 -11.05 5.14 -15.54
N ALA A 267 -10.46 4.99 -16.72
CA ALA A 267 -9.09 4.50 -16.85
C ALA A 267 -8.40 5.04 -18.10
N ARG A 268 -7.07 4.98 -18.10
CA ARG A 268 -6.19 5.21 -19.25
C ARG A 268 -5.16 4.09 -19.32
N GLN A 269 -4.98 3.50 -20.49
CA GLN A 269 -4.03 2.41 -20.69
C GLN A 269 -2.62 2.98 -20.94
N TYR A 270 -1.72 2.87 -19.97
CA TYR A 270 -0.34 3.34 -20.07
C TYR A 270 0.61 2.30 -20.66
N PHE A 271 0.28 1.03 -20.57
CA PHE A 271 1.09 -0.07 -21.06
C PHE A 271 0.29 -1.01 -21.94
N SER A 272 0.88 -1.45 -23.05
CA SER A 272 0.42 -2.59 -23.84
C SER A 272 1.09 -3.88 -23.35
N GLN A 273 0.88 -4.98 -24.06
CA GLN A 273 1.54 -6.25 -23.79
C GLN A 273 3.06 -6.10 -23.68
N LEU A 274 3.66 -6.92 -22.83
CA LEU A 274 5.10 -6.91 -22.54
C LEU A 274 5.62 -5.55 -22.06
N ASN A 275 4.79 -4.81 -21.34
CA ASN A 275 5.15 -3.55 -20.70
C ASN A 275 5.63 -2.46 -21.68
N GLN A 276 5.07 -2.44 -22.91
CA GLN A 276 5.38 -1.41 -23.89
C GLN A 276 4.61 -0.11 -23.58
N PRO A 277 5.27 1.08 -23.50
CA PRO A 277 4.59 2.34 -23.22
C PRO A 277 3.58 2.71 -24.31
N ILE A 278 2.43 3.24 -23.91
CA ILE A 278 1.42 3.86 -24.76
C ILE A 278 1.41 5.36 -24.46
N TYR A 279 1.65 6.21 -25.46
CA TYR A 279 1.77 7.67 -25.25
C TYR A 279 0.47 8.45 -25.50
N ASN A 280 -0.49 7.87 -26.24
CA ASN A 280 -1.81 8.47 -26.47
C ASN A 280 -2.86 7.58 -25.82
N GLN A 281 -3.10 7.79 -24.52
CA GLN A 281 -4.00 6.96 -23.73
C GLN A 281 -5.44 7.47 -23.85
N PRO A 282 -6.34 6.81 -24.60
CA PRO A 282 -7.74 7.17 -24.60
C PRO A 282 -8.34 7.00 -23.20
N LEU A 283 -9.23 7.91 -22.82
CA LEU A 283 -10.00 7.76 -21.60
C LEU A 283 -11.05 6.66 -21.82
N LEU A 284 -10.99 5.65 -20.98
CA LEU A 284 -11.91 4.53 -20.93
C LEU A 284 -12.88 4.70 -19.75
N SER A 285 -14.06 4.14 -19.88
CA SER A 285 -15.01 4.01 -18.76
C SER A 285 -15.73 2.68 -18.87
N GLY A 286 -16.13 2.13 -17.74
CA GLY A 286 -16.81 0.84 -17.70
C GLY A 286 -17.35 0.51 -16.32
N THR A 287 -17.82 -0.72 -16.22
CA THR A 287 -18.27 -1.35 -14.98
C THR A 287 -17.51 -2.65 -14.80
N ASP A 288 -17.16 -2.96 -13.54
CA ASP A 288 -16.62 -4.25 -13.15
C ASP A 288 -17.15 -4.63 -11.77
N GLY A 289 -17.17 -5.91 -11.46
CA GLY A 289 -17.67 -6.44 -10.19
C GLY A 289 -16.56 -6.90 -9.28
N GLY A 290 -16.89 -7.02 -7.98
CA GLY A 290 -15.97 -7.51 -6.97
C GLY A 290 -15.66 -6.47 -5.89
N ARG A 291 -14.79 -6.84 -4.95
CA ARG A 291 -14.29 -5.93 -3.92
C ARG A 291 -13.46 -4.83 -4.58
N ASN A 292 -13.89 -3.56 -4.46
CA ASN A 292 -13.18 -2.39 -4.96
C ASN A 292 -12.09 -1.98 -3.95
N TYR A 293 -10.86 -1.66 -4.41
CA TYR A 293 -9.74 -1.21 -3.58
C TYR A 293 -8.90 -0.15 -4.30
N PRO A 294 -8.12 0.70 -3.58
CA PRO A 294 -8.00 0.78 -2.12
C PRO A 294 -9.27 1.36 -1.48
N ASP A 295 -9.36 1.37 -0.13
CA ASP A 295 -10.45 2.03 0.57
C ASP A 295 -10.18 3.53 0.74
N VAL A 296 -8.97 3.90 1.09
CA VAL A 296 -8.49 5.26 1.36
C VAL A 296 -7.06 5.42 0.89
N ALA A 297 -6.56 6.66 0.80
CA ALA A 297 -5.19 6.93 0.39
C ALA A 297 -4.54 8.07 1.19
N ALA A 298 -3.21 8.07 1.22
CA ALA A 298 -2.40 9.19 1.70
C ALA A 298 -1.09 9.26 0.91
N ASN A 299 -0.25 10.28 1.15
CA ASN A 299 1.00 10.43 0.41
C ASN A 299 1.85 9.16 0.45
N ALA A 300 2.26 8.69 -0.71
CA ALA A 300 3.07 7.48 -0.91
C ALA A 300 4.19 7.67 -1.93
N ASP A 301 4.15 8.75 -2.71
CA ASP A 301 5.11 8.99 -3.78
C ASP A 301 6.49 9.34 -3.22
N PRO A 302 7.56 8.58 -3.56
CA PRO A 302 8.92 8.87 -3.14
C PRO A 302 9.42 10.28 -3.54
N ASN A 303 8.87 10.88 -4.60
CA ASN A 303 9.23 12.23 -5.03
C ASN A 303 8.67 13.32 -4.09
N THR A 304 7.64 13.01 -3.33
CA THR A 304 7.01 13.91 -2.35
C THR A 304 6.97 13.30 -0.96
N GLY A 305 7.64 12.15 -0.79
CA GLY A 305 7.61 11.32 0.41
C GLY A 305 8.65 11.70 1.43
N TYR A 306 9.09 10.74 1.99
CA TYR A 306 9.49 10.52 3.37
C TYR A 306 10.98 10.19 3.43
N MET A 307 11.62 10.54 4.54
CA MET A 307 12.99 10.13 4.83
C MET A 307 12.99 8.98 5.83
N VAL A 308 13.78 7.96 5.59
CA VAL A 308 14.01 6.82 6.49
C VAL A 308 15.44 6.88 6.98
N TYR A 309 15.66 6.68 8.26
CA TYR A 309 17.01 6.66 8.84
C TYR A 309 17.52 5.22 8.97
N GLN A 310 18.71 4.98 8.45
CA GLN A 310 19.40 3.71 8.58
C GLN A 310 20.89 3.88 8.82
N HIS A 311 21.42 3.12 9.78
CA HIS A 311 22.85 2.93 9.93
C HIS A 311 23.31 1.78 9.02
N ALA A 312 23.93 2.12 7.90
CA ALA A 312 24.47 1.17 6.92
C ALA A 312 25.99 0.98 7.11
N LYS A 313 26.58 0.00 6.43
CA LYS A 313 28.04 -0.21 6.42
C LYS A 313 28.82 1.02 5.90
N ALA A 314 28.19 1.83 5.08
CA ALA A 314 28.77 3.08 4.54
C ALA A 314 28.60 4.29 5.46
N GLY A 315 28.01 4.12 6.64
CA GLY A 315 27.71 5.17 7.61
C GLY A 315 26.20 5.43 7.75
N ASP A 316 25.88 6.43 8.58
CA ASP A 316 24.51 6.86 8.81
C ASP A 316 23.93 7.53 7.57
N SER A 317 22.71 7.20 7.20
CA SER A 317 22.05 7.82 6.06
C SER A 317 20.56 8.03 6.26
N TRP A 318 20.11 9.20 5.80
CA TRP A 318 18.71 9.48 5.53
C TRP A 318 18.43 9.14 4.08
N ILE A 319 17.48 8.24 3.84
CA ILE A 319 17.16 7.72 2.51
C ILE A 319 15.74 8.16 2.17
N SER A 320 15.56 8.80 1.00
CA SER A 320 14.20 9.07 0.50
C SER A 320 13.47 7.76 0.24
N SER A 321 12.25 7.67 0.70
CA SER A 321 11.40 6.48 0.60
C SER A 321 9.94 6.86 0.34
N GLY A 322 9.12 5.88 0.03
CA GLY A 322 7.70 6.01 -0.23
C GLY A 322 7.06 4.63 -0.35
N GLY A 323 5.98 4.55 -1.10
CA GLY A 323 5.19 3.36 -1.27
C GLY A 323 3.92 3.37 -0.41
N THR A 324 2.93 2.60 -0.80
CA THR A 324 1.74 2.37 0.03
C THR A 324 2.08 1.69 1.36
N SER A 325 3.27 1.12 1.42
CA SER A 325 3.91 0.58 2.62
C SER A 325 4.03 1.58 3.76
N ILE A 326 4.30 2.86 3.46
CA ILE A 326 4.42 3.89 4.50
C ILE A 326 3.06 4.36 5.00
N VAL A 327 2.01 4.20 4.21
CA VAL A 327 0.64 4.62 4.54
C VAL A 327 0.03 3.70 5.60
N ALA A 328 0.18 2.38 5.45
CA ALA A 328 -0.43 1.40 6.34
C ALA A 328 -0.02 1.58 7.83
N PRO A 329 1.26 1.74 8.19
CA PRO A 329 1.68 1.98 9.57
C PRO A 329 1.20 3.32 10.13
N GLN A 330 1.12 4.38 9.30
CA GLN A 330 0.60 5.67 9.73
C GLN A 330 -0.89 5.58 10.07
N PHE A 331 -1.70 4.87 9.28
CA PHE A 331 -3.12 4.67 9.57
C PHE A 331 -3.35 3.84 10.84
N ALA A 332 -2.51 2.81 11.07
CA ALA A 332 -2.54 2.08 12.34
C ALA A 332 -2.21 2.98 13.53
N ALA A 333 -1.25 3.88 13.38
CA ALA A 333 -0.88 4.85 14.40
C ALA A 333 -1.98 5.90 14.65
N VAL A 334 -2.59 6.43 13.59
CA VAL A 334 -3.75 7.33 13.72
C VAL A 334 -4.92 6.65 14.44
N THR A 335 -5.18 5.38 14.14
CA THR A 335 -6.17 4.59 14.89
C THR A 335 -5.86 4.54 16.38
N ALA A 336 -4.59 4.34 16.74
CA ALA A 336 -4.18 4.34 18.14
C ALA A 336 -4.39 5.71 18.80
N LEU A 337 -4.12 6.81 18.09
CA LEU A 337 -4.39 8.17 18.58
C LEU A 337 -5.88 8.42 18.78
N ILE A 338 -6.73 8.04 17.83
CA ILE A 338 -8.19 8.21 17.96
C ILE A 338 -8.72 7.36 19.12
N ASN A 339 -8.29 6.10 19.22
CA ASN A 339 -8.70 5.22 20.31
C ASN A 339 -8.20 5.64 21.70
N SER A 340 -7.19 6.53 21.77
CA SER A 340 -6.65 7.05 23.04
C SER A 340 -7.34 8.33 23.52
N GLN A 341 -8.21 8.93 22.72
CA GLN A 341 -8.93 10.14 23.12
C GLN A 341 -9.94 9.82 24.22
N GLU A 342 -10.07 10.74 25.16
CA GLU A 342 -11.07 10.65 26.23
C GLU A 342 -12.48 10.62 25.63
N ASN A 343 -13.30 9.69 26.13
CA ASN A 343 -14.67 9.43 25.64
C ASN A 343 -14.76 8.92 24.19
N SER A 344 -13.66 8.50 23.58
CA SER A 344 -13.68 7.93 22.24
C SER A 344 -14.19 6.49 22.25
N THR A 345 -15.03 6.17 21.25
CA THR A 345 -15.38 4.79 20.94
C THR A 345 -14.26 4.13 20.15
N ARG A 346 -13.91 2.89 20.47
CA ARG A 346 -12.89 2.15 19.69
C ARG A 346 -13.31 2.02 18.24
N MET A 347 -12.44 2.39 17.31
CA MET A 347 -12.74 2.38 15.88
C MET A 347 -13.03 0.98 15.34
N GLY A 348 -12.30 -0.05 15.77
CA GLY A 348 -12.48 -1.40 15.26
C GLY A 348 -12.22 -1.54 13.76
N PHE A 349 -12.97 -2.38 13.08
CA PHE A 349 -12.88 -2.54 11.63
C PHE A 349 -13.44 -1.32 10.91
N TRP A 350 -12.61 -0.60 10.15
CA TRP A 350 -12.92 0.70 9.58
C TRP A 350 -13.98 0.68 8.49
N ASN A 351 -13.94 -0.30 7.58
CA ASN A 351 -14.62 -0.20 6.29
C ASN A 351 -16.13 0.08 6.38
N PRO A 352 -16.95 -0.61 7.19
CA PRO A 352 -18.37 -0.28 7.26
C PRO A 352 -18.64 1.16 7.66
N GLN A 353 -17.83 1.71 8.55
CA GLN A 353 -17.99 3.05 9.10
C GLN A 353 -17.51 4.11 8.11
N ILE A 354 -16.34 3.93 7.49
CA ILE A 354 -15.79 4.93 6.57
C ILE A 354 -16.63 5.06 5.29
N TYR A 355 -17.20 3.96 4.78
CA TYR A 355 -18.09 4.02 3.63
C TYR A 355 -19.44 4.69 3.97
N GLN A 356 -19.95 4.51 5.18
CA GLN A 356 -21.13 5.22 5.66
C GLN A 356 -20.85 6.72 5.84
N LEU A 357 -19.69 7.09 6.38
CA LEU A 357 -19.28 8.50 6.56
C LEU A 357 -18.99 9.19 5.22
N ALA A 358 -18.53 8.46 4.22
CA ALA A 358 -18.17 9.02 2.92
C ALA A 358 -19.37 9.60 2.15
N ASP A 359 -20.55 9.04 2.33
CA ASP A 359 -21.79 9.49 1.66
C ASP A 359 -22.51 10.62 2.41
N GLN A 360 -21.95 11.12 3.52
CA GLN A 360 -22.53 12.22 4.29
C GLN A 360 -22.08 13.57 3.74
N SER A 361 -22.95 14.60 3.89
CA SER A 361 -22.62 15.97 3.48
C SER A 361 -21.42 16.57 4.21
N ASP A 362 -21.16 16.11 5.44
CA ASP A 362 -20.00 16.49 6.25
C ASP A 362 -18.95 15.38 6.30
N SER A 363 -18.64 14.78 5.15
CA SER A 363 -17.67 13.70 5.01
C SER A 363 -16.27 14.11 5.46
N PRO A 364 -15.53 13.28 6.19
CA PRO A 364 -14.10 13.50 6.48
C PRO A 364 -13.18 13.21 5.29
N PHE A 365 -13.71 12.69 4.17
CA PHE A 365 -12.95 12.28 3.00
C PHE A 365 -12.95 13.35 1.92
N THR A 366 -11.84 13.44 1.19
CA THR A 366 -11.69 14.28 -0.01
C THR A 366 -11.39 13.39 -1.20
N PRO A 367 -12.40 13.06 -2.02
CA PRO A 367 -12.18 12.25 -3.21
C PRO A 367 -11.28 12.96 -4.22
N LEU A 368 -10.34 12.22 -4.82
CA LEU A 368 -9.47 12.73 -5.89
C LEU A 368 -10.12 12.40 -7.23
N ASN A 369 -11.13 13.19 -7.62
CA ASN A 369 -12.06 12.88 -8.71
C ASN A 369 -11.70 13.45 -10.07
N ASP A 370 -10.54 14.10 -10.23
CA ASP A 370 -10.05 14.55 -11.51
C ASP A 370 -9.71 13.35 -12.40
N SER A 371 -10.19 13.33 -13.64
CA SER A 371 -9.86 12.30 -14.63
C SER A 371 -8.63 12.66 -15.47
N ASP A 372 -8.18 13.92 -15.38
CA ASP A 372 -7.02 14.41 -16.10
C ASP A 372 -5.85 14.59 -15.13
N ASN A 373 -4.66 14.21 -15.57
CA ASN A 373 -3.44 14.28 -14.74
C ASN A 373 -3.58 13.63 -13.34
N ASN A 374 -4.38 12.59 -13.25
CA ASN A 374 -4.66 11.87 -12.01
C ASN A 374 -4.89 10.39 -12.32
N SER A 375 -3.91 9.56 -12.05
CA SER A 375 -4.07 8.11 -12.22
C SER A 375 -3.14 7.33 -11.28
N ASN A 376 -3.41 6.05 -11.14
CA ASN A 376 -2.48 5.07 -10.59
C ASN A 376 -1.87 4.18 -11.70
N LEU A 377 -1.59 4.77 -12.86
CA LEU A 377 -1.13 4.15 -14.11
C LEU A 377 -2.18 3.28 -14.83
N TYR A 378 -3.43 3.40 -14.46
CA TYR A 378 -4.58 2.88 -15.19
C TYR A 378 -5.87 3.59 -14.75
N TYR A 379 -6.38 3.31 -13.54
CA TYR A 379 -7.58 3.97 -13.04
C TYR A 379 -7.33 5.45 -12.75
N THR A 380 -8.38 6.25 -13.00
CA THR A 380 -8.39 7.71 -12.79
C THR A 380 -9.50 8.10 -11.83
N GLY A 381 -9.55 9.37 -11.45
CA GLY A 381 -10.71 9.93 -10.79
C GLY A 381 -11.99 9.82 -11.60
N GLN A 382 -13.12 9.81 -10.93
CA GLN A 382 -14.47 9.77 -11.51
C GLN A 382 -15.26 10.99 -11.00
N SER A 383 -15.68 11.88 -11.91
CA SER A 383 -16.46 13.05 -11.54
C SER A 383 -17.81 12.66 -10.93
N ASN A 384 -18.23 13.43 -9.91
CA ASN A 384 -19.51 13.23 -9.21
C ASN A 384 -19.63 11.88 -8.47
N THR A 385 -18.53 11.30 -8.04
CA THR A 385 -18.50 10.12 -7.17
C THR A 385 -17.77 10.40 -5.87
N VAL A 386 -17.98 9.58 -4.85
CA VAL A 386 -17.23 9.64 -3.58
C VAL A 386 -16.09 8.63 -3.54
N TYR A 387 -16.02 7.75 -4.55
CA TYR A 387 -15.04 6.70 -4.66
C TYR A 387 -14.48 6.58 -6.08
N ASN A 388 -13.22 6.24 -6.20
CA ASN A 388 -12.59 5.79 -7.45
C ASN A 388 -11.50 4.73 -7.17
N GLN A 389 -11.19 3.91 -8.17
CA GLN A 389 -10.26 2.78 -8.02
C GLN A 389 -8.78 3.21 -7.92
N ALA A 390 -8.45 4.48 -8.17
CA ALA A 390 -7.07 4.97 -8.07
C ALA A 390 -6.68 5.37 -6.64
N SER A 391 -7.66 5.86 -5.82
CA SER A 391 -7.39 6.40 -4.47
C SER A 391 -8.47 6.07 -3.44
N GLY A 392 -9.45 5.21 -3.78
CA GLY A 392 -10.55 4.89 -2.88
C GLY A 392 -11.47 6.09 -2.61
N LEU A 393 -11.84 6.27 -1.35
CA LEU A 393 -12.55 7.44 -0.85
C LEU A 393 -11.68 8.71 -0.83
N GLY A 394 -10.42 8.62 -1.26
CA GLY A 394 -9.46 9.71 -1.28
C GLY A 394 -8.73 9.90 0.05
N THR A 395 -8.34 11.15 0.32
CA THR A 395 -7.59 11.53 1.52
C THR A 395 -8.49 11.88 2.70
N ILE A 396 -7.94 11.84 3.90
CA ILE A 396 -8.71 11.92 5.14
C ILE A 396 -8.34 13.15 5.96
N ASN A 397 -9.35 13.92 6.38
CA ASN A 397 -9.22 14.84 7.51
C ASN A 397 -9.36 14.04 8.81
N PHE A 398 -8.24 13.64 9.41
CA PHE A 398 -8.22 12.81 10.60
C PHE A 398 -8.83 13.45 11.85
N ALA A 399 -8.77 14.79 11.98
CA ALA A 399 -9.42 15.49 13.07
C ALA A 399 -10.96 15.38 12.98
N LYS A 400 -11.48 15.49 11.77
CA LYS A 400 -12.90 15.33 11.48
C LYS A 400 -13.34 13.87 11.65
N LEU A 401 -12.55 12.92 11.15
CA LEU A 401 -12.80 11.48 11.35
C LEU A 401 -12.84 11.14 12.85
N ALA A 402 -11.89 11.64 13.64
CA ALA A 402 -11.86 11.43 15.08
C ALA A 402 -13.12 11.97 15.79
N GLY A 403 -13.68 13.07 15.30
CA GLY A 403 -14.95 13.63 15.80
C GLY A 403 -16.14 12.69 15.67
N SER A 404 -16.13 11.77 14.70
CA SER A 404 -17.20 10.80 14.48
C SER A 404 -17.18 9.62 15.48
N TYR A 405 -16.16 9.55 16.35
CA TYR A 405 -15.98 8.48 17.34
C TYR A 405 -16.06 8.97 18.80
N ARG A 406 -16.54 10.19 19.00
CA ARG A 406 -16.78 10.80 20.31
C ARG A 406 -18.20 10.61 20.80
#